data_e23d2d9c8d834db88befaf82012af6d3
#
_entry.id   e23d2d9c8d834db88befaf82012af6d3
#
_cell.length_a   1.000
_cell.length_b   1.000
_cell.length_c   1.000
_cell.angle_alpha   90.00
_cell.angle_beta   90.00
_cell.angle_gamma   90.00
#
_symmetry.space_group_name_H-M   'P 1'
#
loop_
_entity.id
_entity.type
_entity.pdbx_description
1 polymer ?
#
loop_
_entity_poly.entity_id
_entity_poly.type
_entity_poly.pdbx_seq_one_letter_code
_entity_poly.pdbx_strand_id
1 'polypeptide(L)' 'MTIQILLKIGAVGIIVALLNQILKHSGKDELAFILNLAGMIIVLSWIIPYIVELFNEITELAGIGGY' A
#
# COMPACT_ATOMS: atom_id res chain seq x y z
N MET A 1 5.70 -12.50 -0.18
CA MET A 1 4.42 -12.03 0.38
C MET A 1 3.55 -13.19 0.78
N THR A 2 2.97 -13.12 1.94
CA THR A 2 2.01 -14.13 2.37
C THR A 2 0.60 -13.70 1.98
N ILE A 3 -0.32 -14.67 1.89
CA ILE A 3 -1.70 -14.36 1.58
C ILE A 3 -2.35 -13.45 2.63
N GLN A 4 -1.91 -13.56 3.88
CA GLN A 4 -2.41 -12.70 4.95
C GLN A 4 -2.15 -11.23 4.66
N ILE A 5 -0.99 -10.90 4.12
CA ILE A 5 -0.65 -9.53 3.78
C ILE A 5 -1.46 -9.03 2.60
N LEU A 6 -1.69 -9.89 1.60
CA LEU A 6 -2.55 -9.55 0.47
C LEU A 6 -3.98 -9.27 0.94
N LEU A 7 -4.49 -10.09 1.84
CA LEU A 7 -5.83 -9.89 2.41
C LEU A 7 -5.89 -8.59 3.21
N LYS A 8 -4.85 -8.29 3.95
CA LYS A 8 -4.76 -7.06 4.75
C LYS A 8 -4.80 -5.83 3.85
N ILE A 9 -4.01 -5.84 2.79
CA ILE A 9 -3.98 -4.74 1.83
C ILE A 9 -5.33 -4.60 1.14
N GLY A 10 -5.93 -5.71 0.73
CA GLY A 10 -7.24 -5.71 0.12
C GLY A 10 -8.33 -5.16 1.04
N ALA A 11 -8.29 -5.56 2.31
CA ALA A 11 -9.25 -5.07 3.30
C ALA A 11 -9.15 -3.57 3.50
N VAL A 12 -7.93 -3.05 3.60
CA VAL A 12 -7.71 -1.60 3.71
C VAL A 12 -8.21 -0.89 2.46
N GLY A 13 -7.94 -1.46 1.29
CA GLY A 13 -8.42 -0.89 0.03
C GLY A 13 -9.94 -0.79 -0.02
N ILE A 14 -10.64 -1.84 0.41
CA ILE A 14 -12.09 -1.85 0.43
C ILE A 14 -12.63 -0.80 1.42
N ILE A 15 -12.06 -0.76 2.62
CA ILE A 15 -12.48 0.21 3.64
C ILE A 15 -12.28 1.63 3.14
N VAL A 16 -11.12 1.92 2.57
CA VAL A 16 -10.83 3.25 2.01
C VAL A 16 -11.81 3.59 0.90
N ALA A 17 -12.10 2.65 0.02
CA ALA A 17 -13.04 2.87 -1.09
C ALA A 17 -14.44 3.21 -0.58
N LEU A 18 -14.92 2.48 0.43
CA LEU A 18 -16.25 2.72 0.99
C LEU A 18 -16.31 4.09 1.68
N LEU A 19 -15.31 4.41 2.49
CA LEU A 19 -15.26 5.69 3.17
C LEU A 19 -15.15 6.85 2.16
N ASN A 20 -14.38 6.63 1.10
CA ASN A 20 -14.23 7.60 0.04
C ASN A 20 -15.58 7.92 -0.61
N GLN A 21 -16.37 6.89 -0.92
CA GLN A 21 -17.70 7.08 -1.50
C GLN A 21 -18.64 7.83 -0.54
N ILE A 22 -18.60 7.48 0.73
CA ILE A 22 -19.42 8.15 1.74
C ILE A 22 -19.06 9.64 1.82
N LEU A 23 -17.79 9.95 1.83
CA LEU A 23 -17.33 11.33 1.90
C LEU A 23 -17.71 12.12 0.67
N LYS A 24 -17.61 11.51 -0.52
CA LYS A 24 -18.02 12.16 -1.77
C LYS A 24 -19.51 12.45 -1.80
N HIS A 25 -20.31 11.50 -1.35
CA HIS A 25 -21.76 11.68 -1.28
C HIS A 25 -22.16 12.80 -0.32
N SER A 26 -21.36 13.03 0.71
CA SER A 26 -21.60 14.10 1.68
C SER A 26 -21.04 15.44 1.24
N GLY A 27 -20.50 15.53 0.03
CA GLY A 27 -19.91 16.76 -0.48
C GLY A 27 -18.54 17.08 0.07
N LYS A 28 -17.89 16.12 0.74
CA LYS A 28 -16.57 16.31 1.35
C LYS A 28 -15.48 15.74 0.46
N ASP A 29 -15.36 16.26 -0.75
CA ASP A 29 -14.40 15.76 -1.73
C ASP A 29 -12.95 15.94 -1.27
N GLU A 30 -12.67 17.02 -0.55
CA GLU A 30 -11.33 17.27 -0.04
C GLU A 30 -10.91 16.21 0.97
N LEU A 31 -11.82 15.85 1.87
CA LEU A 31 -11.56 14.79 2.84
C LEU A 31 -11.40 13.44 2.18
N ALA A 32 -12.18 13.17 1.12
CA ALA A 32 -12.05 11.94 0.35
C ALA A 32 -10.68 11.84 -0.30
N PHE A 33 -10.17 12.94 -0.82
CA PHE A 33 -8.84 13.00 -1.41
C PHE A 33 -7.75 12.72 -0.37
N ILE A 34 -7.85 13.35 0.80
CA ILE A 34 -6.89 13.14 1.88
C ILE A 34 -6.94 11.69 2.37
N LEU A 35 -8.13 11.11 2.48
CA LEU A 35 -8.28 9.72 2.88
C LEU A 35 -7.62 8.78 1.88
N ASN A 36 -7.77 9.06 0.59
CA ASN A 36 -7.14 8.28 -0.47
C ASN A 36 -5.62 8.32 -0.35
N LEU A 37 -5.06 9.50 -0.13
CA LEU A 37 -3.62 9.65 0.05
C LEU A 37 -3.13 8.90 1.29
N ALA A 38 -3.85 9.02 2.40
CA ALA A 38 -3.50 8.31 3.63
C ALA A 38 -3.53 6.80 3.43
N GLY A 39 -4.55 6.28 2.73
CA GLY A 39 -4.64 4.87 2.43
C GLY A 39 -3.48 4.38 1.59
N MET A 40 -3.08 5.15 0.58
CA MET A 40 -1.93 4.81 -0.25
C MET A 40 -0.65 4.77 0.57
N ILE A 41 -0.46 5.73 1.46
CA ILE A 41 0.73 5.79 2.30
C ILE A 41 0.78 4.58 3.23
N ILE A 42 -0.33 4.20 3.83
CA ILE A 42 -0.40 3.03 4.71
C ILE A 42 -0.03 1.76 3.93
N VAL A 43 -0.62 1.56 2.77
CA VAL A 43 -0.35 0.39 1.94
C VAL A 43 1.11 0.36 1.51
N LEU A 44 1.65 1.48 1.06
CA LEU A 44 3.05 1.57 0.68
C LEU A 44 3.97 1.27 1.86
N SER A 45 3.62 1.75 3.03
CA SER A 45 4.38 1.49 4.25
C SER A 45 4.48 -0.01 4.54
N TRP A 46 3.44 -0.77 4.22
CA TRP A 46 3.46 -2.22 4.39
C TRP A 46 4.21 -2.94 3.28
N ILE A 47 4.24 -2.36 2.07
CA ILE A 47 4.87 -2.97 0.90
C ILE A 47 6.38 -2.71 0.88
N ILE A 48 6.83 -1.57 1.37
CA ILE A 48 8.24 -1.17 1.29
C ILE A 48 9.21 -2.26 1.78
N PRO A 49 9.00 -2.91 2.94
CA PRO A 49 9.92 -3.96 3.39
C PRO A 49 10.02 -5.12 2.40
N TYR A 50 8.94 -5.46 1.73
CA TYR A 50 8.93 -6.54 0.74
C TYR A 50 9.69 -6.16 -0.52
N ILE A 51 9.58 -4.90 -0.93
CA ILE A 51 10.31 -4.39 -2.08
C ILE A 51 11.82 -4.38 -1.79
N VAL A 52 12.21 -3.96 -0.60
CA VAL A 52 13.61 -3.94 -0.18
C VAL A 52 14.16 -5.37 -0.16
N GLU A 53 13.41 -6.31 0.36
CA GLU A 53 13.81 -7.71 0.41
C GLU A 53 13.99 -8.28 -1.00
N LEU A 54 13.05 -7.98 -1.91
CA LEU A 54 13.15 -8.39 -3.29
C LEU A 54 14.37 -7.80 -3.96
N PHE A 55 14.63 -6.53 -3.73
CA PHE A 55 15.80 -5.84 -4.26
C PHE A 55 17.09 -6.50 -3.81
N ASN A 56 17.17 -6.85 -2.52
CA ASN A 56 18.34 -7.51 -1.97
C ASN A 56 18.54 -8.88 -2.59
N GLU A 57 17.47 -9.64 -2.84
CA GLU A 57 17.54 -10.94 -3.49
C GLU A 57 18.05 -10.81 -4.91
N ILE A 58 17.55 -9.84 -5.66
CA ILE A 58 17.98 -9.59 -7.04
C ILE A 58 19.45 -9.19 -7.06
N THR A 59 19.88 -8.33 -6.17
CA THR A 59 21.25 -7.89 -6.05
C THR A 59 22.18 -9.07 -5.75
N GLU A 60 21.77 -9.94 -4.86
CA GLU A 60 22.51 -11.13 -4.49
C GLU A 60 22.65 -12.09 -5.67
N LEU A 61 21.55 -12.32 -6.39
CA LEU A 61 21.56 -13.20 -7.55
C LEU A 61 22.42 -12.64 -8.69
N ALA A 62 22.37 -11.34 -8.87
CA ALA A 62 23.17 -10.68 -9.91
C ALA A 62 24.63 -10.49 -9.51
N GLY A 63 24.95 -10.64 -8.23
CA GLY A 63 26.29 -10.46 -7.74
C GLY A 63 26.81 -9.03 -7.81
N ILE A 64 25.93 -8.07 -7.96
CA ILE A 64 26.33 -6.68 -8.22
C ILE A 64 26.28 -5.79 -6.98
N GLY A 65 25.75 -6.22 -5.89
CA GLY A 65 25.71 -5.41 -4.70
C GLY A 65 26.42 -6.04 -3.53
N GLY A 66 27.10 -7.09 -3.79
CA GLY A 66 27.70 -7.92 -2.76
C GLY A 66 29.15 -7.60 -2.45
N TYR A 67 29.50 -6.38 -2.41
CA TYR A 67 30.84 -6.07 -1.98
C TYR A 67 31.04 -6.35 -0.53
#